data_d03f8f64325bcc1f3cb46f313e212e5f
#
_entry.id   d03f8f64325bcc1f3cb46f313e212e5f
#
_cell.length_a   1.000
_cell.length_b   1.000
_cell.length_c   1.000
_cell.angle_alpha   90.00
_cell.angle_beta   90.00
_cell.angle_gamma   90.00
#
_symmetry.space_group_name_H-M   'P 1'
#
loop_
_entity.id
_entity.type
_entity.pdbx_description
1 polymer ?
#
loop_
_entity_poly.entity_id
_entity_poly.type
_entity_poly.pdbx_seq_one_letter_code
_entity_poly.pdbx_strand_id
1 'polypeptide(L)'
;MSGVRIIGAGLAGVEAAWQAAEAGIAVELFEMRPLRRSPAHKTDAFAELVCSNSLRAAGRMNAVGVLKEEMRRMNSIIMQAADHTAVPAGGALAVDREAFSAYVTERITQHPLIHVYHEEITELPSTDDSVLIIASGPLTDGQLAEAIRRLLGDDGLYFYDAAAPLVSFSSIDMNVAYRASRYGKGEPAYINCPMNEAEYDAFWQALTTAEAAETHDFEKAIFFEGCMPVEVMASRGRDTLLYGPLKPVGLEHPMTGERPYAVVQLRQDNAAGSIYNIVGFQTHLKWPEQRRVFQMIPGLAAAEFLRYGVMHRNSFISAPRHLRPTFQYTGDERLLFAGQMTGVEGYVESAASGLVAGKNAARLARGESPVVFPASTCHGALAHYITTCDPEHFQPMNINFGLLPPLADLPRRTRKPEKKKMLAARALEDLEHFLEGETL
;
A
#
# COMPACT_ATOMS: atom_id res chain seq x y z
N MET A 1 -7.87 30.06 -15.62
CA MET A 1 -7.22 29.21 -14.60
C MET A 1 -6.57 28.07 -15.37
N SER A 2 -5.34 27.73 -15.05
CA SER A 2 -4.69 26.57 -15.65
C SER A 2 -5.31 25.28 -15.09
N GLY A 3 -5.42 24.23 -15.93
CA GLY A 3 -5.91 22.92 -15.48
C GLY A 3 -4.81 22.10 -14.79
N VAL A 4 -5.19 20.93 -14.28
CA VAL A 4 -4.28 19.93 -13.75
C VAL A 4 -4.30 18.71 -14.66
N ARG A 5 -3.13 18.26 -15.08
CA ARG A 5 -2.91 17.00 -15.83
C ARG A 5 -2.33 15.94 -14.93
N ILE A 6 -2.86 14.73 -14.99
CA ILE A 6 -2.42 13.62 -14.12
C ILE A 6 -2.15 12.39 -14.98
N ILE A 7 -0.96 11.81 -14.83
CA ILE A 7 -0.57 10.57 -15.51
C ILE A 7 -0.71 9.40 -14.56
N GLY A 8 -1.64 8.48 -14.85
CA GLY A 8 -1.94 7.26 -14.12
C GLY A 8 -3.17 7.37 -13.22
N ALA A 9 -4.13 6.45 -13.39
CA ALA A 9 -5.35 6.32 -12.56
C ALA A 9 -5.22 5.22 -11.48
N GLY A 10 -4.02 5.08 -10.90
CA GLY A 10 -3.80 4.32 -9.67
C GLY A 10 -4.29 5.06 -8.43
N LEU A 11 -4.06 4.49 -7.22
CA LEU A 11 -4.50 5.07 -5.95
C LEU A 11 -4.11 6.55 -5.77
N ALA A 12 -2.88 6.92 -6.12
CA ALA A 12 -2.39 8.28 -5.98
C ALA A 12 -3.01 9.23 -7.03
N GLY A 13 -3.10 8.78 -8.29
CA GLY A 13 -3.60 9.62 -9.37
C GLY A 13 -5.09 9.93 -9.24
N VAL A 14 -5.93 8.95 -8.88
CA VAL A 14 -7.36 9.19 -8.65
C VAL A 14 -7.61 10.04 -7.41
N GLU A 15 -6.81 9.87 -6.36
CA GLU A 15 -6.89 10.72 -5.17
C GLU A 15 -6.51 12.17 -5.52
N ALA A 16 -5.42 12.37 -6.28
CA ALA A 16 -5.00 13.70 -6.73
C ALA A 16 -6.05 14.36 -7.64
N ALA A 17 -6.63 13.58 -8.57
CA ALA A 17 -7.70 14.06 -9.45
C ALA A 17 -8.93 14.50 -8.66
N TRP A 18 -9.36 13.70 -7.69
CA TRP A 18 -10.47 14.00 -6.80
C TRP A 18 -10.22 15.30 -6.02
N GLN A 19 -9.06 15.44 -5.37
CA GLN A 19 -8.75 16.62 -4.58
C GLN A 19 -8.69 17.91 -5.42
N ALA A 20 -8.11 17.83 -6.61
CA ALA A 20 -8.07 18.99 -7.53
C ALA A 20 -9.46 19.37 -8.04
N ALA A 21 -10.28 18.38 -8.39
CA ALA A 21 -11.64 18.61 -8.89
C ALA A 21 -12.59 19.14 -7.80
N GLU A 22 -12.52 18.60 -6.57
CA GLU A 22 -13.27 19.11 -5.41
C GLU A 22 -12.87 20.55 -5.04
N ALA A 23 -11.64 20.97 -5.38
CA ALA A 23 -11.19 22.35 -5.27
C ALA A 23 -11.64 23.24 -6.46
N GLY A 24 -12.46 22.72 -7.38
CA GLY A 24 -13.01 23.46 -8.51
C GLY A 24 -12.09 23.58 -9.73
N ILE A 25 -11.02 22.78 -9.81
CA ILE A 25 -10.06 22.79 -10.93
C ILE A 25 -10.41 21.69 -11.93
N ALA A 26 -10.40 22.04 -13.23
CA ALA A 26 -10.54 21.06 -14.30
C ALA A 26 -9.31 20.12 -14.35
N VAL A 27 -9.58 18.81 -14.46
CA VAL A 27 -8.57 17.75 -14.44
C VAL A 27 -8.62 16.94 -15.72
N GLU A 28 -7.47 16.73 -16.34
CA GLU A 28 -7.23 15.75 -17.40
C GLU A 28 -6.48 14.55 -16.78
N LEU A 29 -7.16 13.41 -16.69
CA LEU A 29 -6.60 12.17 -16.13
C LEU A 29 -6.28 11.19 -17.24
N PHE A 30 -5.00 10.87 -17.43
CA PHE A 30 -4.51 9.94 -18.45
C PHE A 30 -4.27 8.55 -17.84
N GLU A 31 -4.90 7.53 -18.41
CA GLU A 31 -4.74 6.14 -18.00
C GLU A 31 -4.51 5.26 -19.23
N MET A 32 -3.45 4.46 -19.21
CA MET A 32 -3.11 3.59 -20.34
C MET A 32 -4.09 2.43 -20.57
N ARG A 33 -4.83 2.01 -19.53
CA ARG A 33 -5.85 0.95 -19.66
C ARG A 33 -7.10 1.49 -20.33
N PRO A 34 -7.79 0.72 -21.18
CA PRO A 34 -7.56 -0.71 -21.48
C PRO A 34 -6.51 -0.98 -22.57
N LEU A 35 -5.91 0.05 -23.20
CA LEU A 35 -5.00 -0.10 -24.35
C LEU A 35 -3.75 -0.91 -23.98
N ARG A 36 -3.19 -0.65 -22.81
CA ARG A 36 -2.06 -1.36 -22.24
C ARG A 36 -2.29 -1.61 -20.74
N ARG A 37 -1.79 -2.74 -20.25
CA ARG A 37 -1.80 -3.09 -18.83
C ARG A 37 -0.38 -3.33 -18.33
N SER A 38 -0.09 -2.95 -17.10
CA SER A 38 1.14 -3.40 -16.44
C SER A 38 1.04 -4.89 -16.09
N PRO A 39 2.15 -5.59 -15.80
CA PRO A 39 2.13 -7.00 -15.43
C PRO A 39 1.27 -7.33 -14.20
N ALA A 40 1.04 -6.36 -13.31
CA ALA A 40 0.27 -6.56 -12.08
C ALA A 40 -1.24 -6.34 -12.24
N HIS A 41 -1.68 -5.48 -13.16
CA HIS A 41 -3.09 -5.15 -13.35
C HIS A 41 -3.83 -6.24 -14.12
N LYS A 42 -5.05 -6.56 -13.66
CA LYS A 42 -5.92 -7.59 -14.25
C LYS A 42 -7.20 -7.01 -14.85
N THR A 43 -7.61 -5.83 -14.38
CA THR A 43 -8.85 -5.15 -14.78
C THR A 43 -8.55 -3.80 -15.43
N ASP A 44 -9.56 -3.15 -15.98
CA ASP A 44 -9.48 -1.79 -16.51
C ASP A 44 -9.95 -0.76 -15.48
N ALA A 45 -10.39 -1.20 -14.29
CA ALA A 45 -10.86 -0.35 -13.22
C ALA A 45 -9.72 0.48 -12.60
N PHE A 46 -10.05 1.69 -12.16
CA PHE A 46 -9.09 2.57 -11.48
C PHE A 46 -8.78 2.09 -10.06
N ALA A 47 -7.66 2.55 -9.51
CA ALA A 47 -7.22 2.20 -8.15
C ALA A 47 -7.22 0.71 -7.84
N GLU A 48 -6.92 -0.16 -8.83
CA GLU A 48 -6.87 -1.61 -8.63
C GLU A 48 -5.85 -2.00 -7.55
N LEU A 49 -6.30 -2.79 -6.56
CA LEU A 49 -5.44 -3.30 -5.49
C LEU A 49 -4.71 -4.57 -5.96
N VAL A 50 -3.52 -4.41 -6.50
CA VAL A 50 -2.80 -5.49 -7.21
C VAL A 50 -2.16 -6.54 -6.30
N CYS A 51 -1.76 -6.19 -5.08
CA CYS A 51 -1.05 -7.08 -4.15
C CYS A 51 -2.00 -7.71 -3.12
N SER A 52 -2.68 -6.89 -2.33
CA SER A 52 -3.51 -7.27 -1.18
C SER A 52 -4.80 -6.46 -1.20
N ASN A 53 -5.87 -6.96 -0.55
CA ASN A 53 -7.08 -6.17 -0.31
C ASN A 53 -7.05 -5.42 1.03
N SER A 54 -5.93 -5.45 1.75
CA SER A 54 -5.80 -4.83 3.06
C SER A 54 -5.19 -3.44 2.96
N LEU A 55 -5.85 -2.50 3.61
CA LEU A 55 -5.34 -1.17 3.92
C LEU A 55 -4.69 -1.11 5.31
N ARG A 56 -4.23 -2.26 5.83
CA ARG A 56 -3.57 -2.43 7.13
C ARG A 56 -4.45 -2.04 8.33
N ALA A 57 -3.85 -1.76 9.50
CA ALA A 57 -4.57 -1.52 10.76
C ALA A 57 -5.60 -0.39 10.65
N ALA A 58 -6.84 -0.63 11.08
CA ALA A 58 -7.92 0.36 11.09
C ALA A 58 -7.79 1.39 12.22
N GLY A 59 -7.33 0.95 13.39
CA GLY A 59 -7.37 1.75 14.63
C GLY A 59 -6.24 2.78 14.75
N ARG A 60 -6.53 3.91 15.39
CA ARG A 60 -5.62 5.05 15.64
C ARG A 60 -4.45 4.75 16.59
N MET A 61 -4.37 3.55 17.16
CA MET A 61 -3.20 3.06 17.90
C MET A 61 -2.02 2.68 16.97
N ASN A 62 -2.21 2.79 15.66
CA ASN A 62 -1.22 2.62 14.61
C ASN A 62 -1.20 3.88 13.74
N ALA A 63 -0.02 4.31 13.32
CA ALA A 63 0.13 5.54 12.54
C ALA A 63 -0.65 5.50 11.21
N VAL A 64 -0.73 4.33 10.54
CA VAL A 64 -1.55 4.16 9.34
C VAL A 64 -3.05 4.35 9.61
N GLY A 65 -3.53 4.03 10.81
CA GLY A 65 -4.92 4.32 11.22
C GLY A 65 -5.15 5.82 11.44
N VAL A 66 -4.14 6.54 11.93
CA VAL A 66 -4.17 8.00 12.03
C VAL A 66 -4.14 8.64 10.64
N LEU A 67 -3.24 8.20 9.75
CA LEU A 67 -3.17 8.68 8.36
C LEU A 67 -4.52 8.52 7.63
N LYS A 68 -5.19 7.37 7.78
CA LYS A 68 -6.53 7.15 7.23
C LYS A 68 -7.57 8.13 7.79
N GLU A 69 -7.49 8.45 9.08
CA GLU A 69 -8.37 9.43 9.68
C GLU A 69 -8.11 10.85 9.18
N GLU A 70 -6.83 11.21 9.01
CA GLU A 70 -6.44 12.47 8.37
C GLU A 70 -7.01 12.57 6.95
N MET A 71 -6.89 11.50 6.14
CA MET A 71 -7.46 11.43 4.79
C MET A 71 -8.99 11.56 4.80
N ARG A 72 -9.71 10.94 5.76
CA ARG A 72 -11.17 11.08 5.89
C ARG A 72 -11.58 12.54 6.14
N ARG A 73 -10.87 13.25 7.02
CA ARG A 73 -11.10 14.66 7.31
C ARG A 73 -10.87 15.57 6.11
N MET A 74 -10.08 15.11 5.15
CA MET A 74 -9.80 15.81 3.89
C MET A 74 -10.59 15.28 2.69
N ASN A 75 -11.71 14.58 2.94
CA ASN A 75 -12.63 14.08 1.92
C ASN A 75 -12.00 13.13 0.88
N SER A 76 -11.08 12.25 1.30
CA SER A 76 -10.40 11.29 0.42
C SER A 76 -11.39 10.35 -0.26
N ILE A 77 -11.33 10.24 -1.59
CA ILE A 77 -12.12 9.27 -2.37
C ILE A 77 -11.71 7.83 -2.07
N ILE A 78 -10.42 7.60 -1.83
CA ILE A 78 -9.90 6.26 -1.47
C ILE A 78 -10.46 5.82 -0.13
N MET A 79 -10.59 6.72 0.85
CA MET A 79 -11.18 6.37 2.13
C MET A 79 -12.70 6.20 2.06
N GLN A 80 -13.41 7.00 1.24
CA GLN A 80 -14.83 6.78 0.98
C GLN A 80 -15.07 5.39 0.38
N ALA A 81 -14.31 5.01 -0.64
CA ALA A 81 -14.40 3.68 -1.26
C ALA A 81 -14.09 2.57 -0.25
N ALA A 82 -13.04 2.74 0.56
CA ALA A 82 -12.63 1.75 1.55
C ALA A 82 -13.68 1.53 2.64
N ASP A 83 -14.31 2.59 3.12
CA ASP A 83 -15.35 2.51 4.15
C ASP A 83 -16.66 1.90 3.59
N HIS A 84 -16.96 2.19 2.30
CA HIS A 84 -18.16 1.65 1.62
C HIS A 84 -18.04 0.16 1.28
N THR A 85 -16.83 -0.34 1.01
CA THR A 85 -16.59 -1.71 0.52
C THR A 85 -15.85 -2.58 1.52
N ALA A 86 -15.84 -2.18 2.81
CA ALA A 86 -15.16 -2.89 3.87
C ALA A 86 -15.67 -4.34 4.04
N VAL A 87 -14.73 -5.26 4.26
CA VAL A 87 -15.02 -6.66 4.58
C VAL A 87 -14.41 -7.02 5.94
N PRO A 88 -14.94 -8.05 6.63
CA PRO A 88 -14.43 -8.46 7.94
C PRO A 88 -12.94 -8.80 7.91
N ALA A 89 -12.15 -8.12 8.75
CA ALA A 89 -10.69 -8.32 8.84
C ALA A 89 -10.13 -8.04 10.25
N GLY A 90 -10.91 -8.27 11.30
CA GLY A 90 -10.50 -8.04 12.69
C GLY A 90 -10.06 -6.60 12.94
N GLY A 91 -8.80 -6.39 13.34
CA GLY A 91 -8.26 -5.03 13.58
C GLY A 91 -7.69 -4.32 12.33
N ALA A 92 -7.81 -4.91 11.15
CA ALA A 92 -7.41 -4.31 9.89
C ALA A 92 -8.62 -3.72 9.13
N LEU A 93 -8.37 -2.76 8.23
CA LEU A 93 -9.32 -2.35 7.21
C LEU A 93 -8.99 -3.14 5.94
N ALA A 94 -9.85 -4.07 5.55
CA ALA A 94 -9.79 -4.77 4.27
C ALA A 94 -11.07 -4.49 3.49
N VAL A 95 -11.00 -4.58 2.17
CA VAL A 95 -12.10 -4.23 1.27
C VAL A 95 -12.40 -5.38 0.30
N ASP A 96 -13.62 -5.42 -0.20
CA ASP A 96 -13.92 -6.15 -1.43
C ASP A 96 -13.18 -5.47 -2.58
N ARG A 97 -12.28 -6.19 -3.19
CA ARG A 97 -11.31 -5.65 -4.16
C ARG A 97 -11.98 -5.10 -5.41
N GLU A 98 -12.97 -5.83 -5.92
CA GLU A 98 -13.69 -5.46 -7.15
C GLU A 98 -14.64 -4.30 -6.88
N ALA A 99 -15.41 -4.37 -5.80
CA ALA A 99 -16.31 -3.29 -5.40
C ALA A 99 -15.58 -1.98 -5.10
N PHE A 100 -14.39 -2.05 -4.48
CA PHE A 100 -13.55 -0.90 -4.21
C PHE A 100 -13.13 -0.17 -5.50
N SER A 101 -12.57 -0.93 -6.45
CA SER A 101 -12.11 -0.35 -7.73
C SER A 101 -13.30 0.16 -8.57
N ALA A 102 -14.44 -0.55 -8.57
CA ALA A 102 -15.65 -0.12 -9.24
C ALA A 102 -16.19 1.20 -8.68
N TYR A 103 -16.26 1.33 -7.34
CA TYR A 103 -16.69 2.56 -6.67
C TYR A 103 -15.82 3.75 -7.07
N VAL A 104 -14.48 3.60 -7.00
CA VAL A 104 -13.56 4.67 -7.38
C VAL A 104 -13.71 5.03 -8.86
N THR A 105 -13.79 4.04 -9.74
CA THR A 105 -13.93 4.26 -11.19
C THR A 105 -15.21 5.04 -11.50
N GLU A 106 -16.33 4.64 -10.91
CA GLU A 106 -17.62 5.32 -11.10
C GLU A 106 -17.55 6.77 -10.64
N ARG A 107 -17.05 7.04 -9.43
CA ARG A 107 -16.98 8.39 -8.86
C ARG A 107 -16.09 9.31 -9.68
N ILE A 108 -14.94 8.82 -10.15
CA ILE A 108 -14.01 9.60 -10.98
C ILE A 108 -14.60 9.89 -12.37
N THR A 109 -15.19 8.89 -13.02
CA THR A 109 -15.73 9.06 -14.39
C THR A 109 -17.00 9.91 -14.42
N GLN A 110 -17.77 9.96 -13.33
CA GLN A 110 -18.99 10.78 -13.22
C GLN A 110 -18.71 12.21 -12.73
N HIS A 111 -17.49 12.51 -12.28
CA HIS A 111 -17.18 13.86 -11.77
C HIS A 111 -17.13 14.89 -12.91
N PRO A 112 -17.90 16.01 -12.85
CA PRO A 112 -18.04 16.95 -13.97
C PRO A 112 -16.74 17.68 -14.35
N LEU A 113 -15.77 17.76 -13.47
CA LEU A 113 -14.48 18.43 -13.70
C LEU A 113 -13.34 17.47 -14.02
N ILE A 114 -13.57 16.15 -14.07
CA ILE A 114 -12.54 15.16 -14.39
C ILE A 114 -12.81 14.58 -15.77
N HIS A 115 -11.89 14.82 -16.71
CA HIS A 115 -11.92 14.24 -18.04
C HIS A 115 -10.89 13.12 -18.12
N VAL A 116 -11.37 11.89 -18.35
CA VAL A 116 -10.51 10.70 -18.45
C VAL A 116 -10.13 10.46 -19.91
N TYR A 117 -8.85 10.31 -20.16
CA TYR A 117 -8.27 9.93 -21.45
C TYR A 117 -7.64 8.54 -21.33
N HIS A 118 -8.13 7.60 -22.14
CA HIS A 118 -7.53 6.27 -22.26
C HIS A 118 -6.38 6.34 -23.26
N GLU A 119 -5.21 6.73 -22.77
CA GLU A 119 -4.02 6.99 -23.57
C GLU A 119 -2.74 6.64 -22.81
N GLU A 120 -1.78 6.02 -23.48
CA GLU A 120 -0.45 5.81 -22.92
C GLU A 120 0.42 7.05 -23.16
N ILE A 121 0.78 7.73 -22.08
CA ILE A 121 1.71 8.86 -22.13
C ILE A 121 3.15 8.34 -22.21
N THR A 122 3.84 8.68 -23.29
CA THR A 122 5.23 8.24 -23.56
C THR A 122 6.26 9.36 -23.38
N GLU A 123 5.84 10.61 -23.52
CA GLU A 123 6.66 11.81 -23.32
C GLU A 123 5.99 12.68 -22.26
N LEU A 124 6.78 13.41 -21.48
CA LEU A 124 6.22 14.31 -20.45
C LEU A 124 5.60 15.54 -21.13
N PRO A 125 4.31 15.82 -20.87
CA PRO A 125 3.66 17.05 -21.35
C PRO A 125 4.35 18.30 -20.80
N SER A 126 4.31 19.41 -21.57
CA SER A 126 4.76 20.72 -21.07
C SER A 126 3.94 21.17 -19.87
N THR A 127 4.59 21.85 -18.93
CA THR A 127 3.97 22.47 -17.75
C THR A 127 3.64 23.96 -17.96
N ASP A 128 3.87 24.51 -19.14
CA ASP A 128 3.71 25.95 -19.41
C ASP A 128 2.29 26.45 -19.14
N ASP A 129 1.26 25.70 -19.56
CA ASP A 129 -0.16 26.07 -19.45
C ASP A 129 -0.93 25.32 -18.37
N SER A 130 -0.32 24.30 -17.72
CA SER A 130 -1.01 23.41 -16.76
C SER A 130 -0.05 22.92 -15.69
N VAL A 131 -0.61 22.46 -14.57
CA VAL A 131 0.15 21.73 -13.55
C VAL A 131 0.14 20.24 -13.89
N LEU A 132 1.28 19.58 -13.84
CA LEU A 132 1.42 18.16 -14.15
C LEU A 132 1.71 17.34 -12.89
N ILE A 133 0.96 16.25 -12.68
CA ILE A 133 1.23 15.25 -11.65
C ILE A 133 1.61 13.92 -12.31
N ILE A 134 2.78 13.39 -12.00
CA ILE A 134 3.20 12.04 -12.41
C ILE A 134 2.84 11.08 -11.27
N ALA A 135 1.81 10.23 -11.50
CA ALA A 135 1.29 9.24 -10.57
C ALA A 135 1.20 7.84 -11.22
N SER A 136 2.09 7.56 -12.18
CA SER A 136 2.09 6.34 -13.00
C SER A 136 2.42 5.05 -12.24
N GLY A 137 2.85 5.17 -10.98
CA GLY A 137 3.05 4.05 -10.07
C GLY A 137 4.43 3.36 -10.20
N PRO A 138 4.66 2.33 -9.37
CA PRO A 138 5.98 1.71 -9.24
C PRO A 138 6.35 0.80 -10.42
N LEU A 139 5.37 0.44 -11.25
CA LEU A 139 5.57 -0.40 -12.44
C LEU A 139 5.69 0.42 -13.73
N THR A 140 6.03 1.70 -13.60
CA THR A 140 6.30 2.58 -14.74
C THR A 140 7.48 2.02 -15.55
N ASP A 141 7.28 1.80 -16.83
CA ASP A 141 8.24 1.20 -17.75
C ASP A 141 8.28 1.93 -19.10
N GLY A 142 9.05 1.41 -20.06
CA GLY A 142 9.09 1.89 -21.43
C GLY A 142 9.52 3.35 -21.56
N GLN A 143 8.91 4.06 -22.51
CA GLN A 143 9.31 5.43 -22.88
C GLN A 143 9.04 6.45 -21.77
N LEU A 144 7.95 6.29 -21.00
CA LEU A 144 7.67 7.17 -19.87
C LEU A 144 8.75 7.06 -18.79
N ALA A 145 9.20 5.83 -18.47
CA ALA A 145 10.29 5.64 -17.51
C ALA A 145 11.59 6.29 -17.99
N GLU A 146 11.89 6.19 -19.30
CA GLU A 146 13.03 6.87 -19.91
C GLU A 146 12.90 8.41 -19.86
N ALA A 147 11.71 8.95 -20.11
CA ALA A 147 11.44 10.38 -20.02
C ALA A 147 11.65 10.90 -18.58
N ILE A 148 11.17 10.15 -17.57
CA ILE A 148 11.39 10.47 -16.16
C ILE A 148 12.88 10.40 -15.80
N ARG A 149 13.62 9.37 -16.24
CA ARG A 149 15.08 9.27 -16.01
C ARG A 149 15.84 10.44 -16.64
N ARG A 150 15.50 10.83 -17.86
CA ARG A 150 16.10 12.01 -18.52
C ARG A 150 15.83 13.30 -17.75
N LEU A 151 14.61 13.46 -17.22
CA LEU A 151 14.23 14.63 -16.42
C LEU A 151 15.04 14.71 -15.12
N LEU A 152 15.18 13.58 -14.42
CA LEU A 152 15.84 13.53 -13.12
C LEU A 152 17.37 13.47 -13.20
N GLY A 153 17.92 13.03 -14.34
CA GLY A 153 19.36 12.90 -14.55
C GLY A 153 20.01 11.76 -13.75
N ASP A 154 19.22 10.80 -13.27
CA ASP A 154 19.71 9.63 -12.54
C ASP A 154 19.03 8.34 -13.04
N ASP A 155 19.60 7.16 -12.69
CA ASP A 155 19.08 5.85 -13.12
C ASP A 155 17.84 5.40 -12.31
N GLY A 156 17.40 6.20 -11.32
CA GLY A 156 16.36 5.82 -10.40
C GLY A 156 16.78 4.67 -9.47
N LEU A 157 15.99 4.43 -8.45
CA LEU A 157 16.16 3.32 -7.51
C LEU A 157 15.06 2.28 -7.75
N TYR A 158 15.29 1.04 -7.32
CA TYR A 158 14.28 -0.01 -7.41
C TYR A 158 14.33 -0.96 -6.22
N PHE A 159 13.21 -1.61 -5.95
CA PHE A 159 13.11 -2.74 -5.02
C PHE A 159 12.17 -3.80 -5.58
N TYR A 160 12.21 -5.00 -5.03
CA TYR A 160 11.31 -6.08 -5.40
C TYR A 160 10.16 -6.20 -4.41
N ASP A 161 8.94 -6.32 -4.94
CA ASP A 161 7.71 -6.57 -4.20
C ASP A 161 7.04 -7.85 -4.71
N ALA A 162 6.41 -8.59 -3.82
CA ALA A 162 5.77 -9.84 -4.14
C ALA A 162 4.30 -9.86 -3.68
N ALA A 163 3.42 -10.43 -4.51
CA ALA A 163 2.02 -10.65 -4.17
C ALA A 163 1.81 -12.04 -3.54
N ALA A 164 0.88 -12.14 -2.59
CA ALA A 164 0.50 -13.39 -1.97
C ALA A 164 -0.59 -14.13 -2.78
N PRO A 165 -0.66 -15.48 -2.71
CA PRO A 165 -1.67 -16.27 -3.39
C PRO A 165 -3.08 -16.05 -2.83
N LEU A 166 -4.09 -16.30 -3.69
CA LEU A 166 -5.49 -16.36 -3.33
C LEU A 166 -6.01 -17.79 -3.48
N VAL A 167 -6.82 -18.24 -2.52
CA VAL A 167 -7.42 -19.56 -2.50
C VAL A 167 -8.95 -19.48 -2.39
N SER A 168 -9.64 -20.49 -2.97
CA SER A 168 -11.10 -20.64 -2.86
C SER A 168 -11.49 -21.13 -1.48
N PHE A 169 -12.49 -20.51 -0.83
CA PHE A 169 -13.01 -20.94 0.47
C PHE A 169 -13.48 -22.38 0.45
N SER A 170 -14.17 -22.82 -0.63
CA SER A 170 -14.70 -24.17 -0.76
C SER A 170 -13.63 -25.28 -0.74
N SER A 171 -12.37 -24.91 -0.95
CA SER A 171 -11.22 -25.83 -0.95
C SER A 171 -10.44 -25.85 0.36
N ILE A 172 -10.86 -25.07 1.37
CA ILE A 172 -10.25 -25.03 2.71
C ILE A 172 -10.92 -26.08 3.60
N ASP A 173 -10.13 -26.97 4.19
CA ASP A 173 -10.65 -27.95 5.15
C ASP A 173 -10.91 -27.31 6.52
N MET A 174 -12.17 -26.99 6.77
CA MET A 174 -12.60 -26.38 8.04
C MET A 174 -12.72 -27.38 9.20
N ASN A 175 -12.44 -28.68 9.00
CA ASN A 175 -12.28 -29.62 10.13
C ASN A 175 -10.89 -29.49 10.78
N VAL A 176 -9.93 -28.96 10.02
CA VAL A 176 -8.55 -28.71 10.50
C VAL A 176 -8.37 -27.22 10.84
N ALA A 177 -8.83 -26.35 9.95
CA ALA A 177 -8.75 -24.90 10.14
C ALA A 177 -9.89 -24.38 11.05
N TYR A 178 -9.64 -23.27 11.72
CA TYR A 178 -10.64 -22.65 12.62
C TYR A 178 -10.70 -21.13 12.47
N ARG A 179 -11.85 -20.53 12.80
CA ARG A 179 -12.01 -19.08 12.79
C ARG A 179 -11.59 -18.48 14.13
N ALA A 180 -10.68 -17.52 14.10
CA ALA A 180 -10.28 -16.73 15.25
C ALA A 180 -9.65 -15.40 14.83
N SER A 181 -9.69 -14.41 15.72
CA SER A 181 -8.89 -13.19 15.60
C SER A 181 -7.86 -13.15 16.72
N ARG A 182 -6.66 -12.68 16.41
CA ARG A 182 -5.52 -12.68 17.35
C ARG A 182 -5.85 -11.93 18.64
N TYR A 183 -5.63 -12.59 19.78
CA TYR A 183 -5.98 -12.11 21.13
C TYR A 183 -7.48 -11.83 21.33
N GLY A 184 -8.35 -12.49 20.57
CA GLY A 184 -9.79 -12.26 20.62
C GLY A 184 -10.22 -10.82 20.30
N LYS A 185 -9.43 -10.09 19.54
CA LYS A 185 -9.73 -8.70 19.16
C LYS A 185 -10.65 -8.65 17.95
N GLY A 186 -11.85 -8.17 18.17
CA GLY A 186 -12.90 -8.08 17.14
C GLY A 186 -13.54 -9.45 16.84
N GLU A 187 -14.25 -9.51 15.74
CA GLU A 187 -14.86 -10.76 15.27
C GLU A 187 -13.81 -11.79 14.81
N PRO A 188 -14.12 -13.10 14.87
CA PRO A 188 -13.21 -14.16 14.41
C PRO A 188 -13.14 -14.22 12.88
N ALA A 189 -12.62 -13.14 12.27
CA ALA A 189 -12.65 -12.90 10.84
C ALA A 189 -11.59 -13.68 10.03
N TYR A 190 -10.53 -14.16 10.69
CA TYR A 190 -9.48 -14.92 10.02
C TYR A 190 -9.74 -16.43 10.12
N ILE A 191 -9.43 -17.17 9.04
CA ILE A 191 -9.28 -18.62 9.09
C ILE A 191 -7.83 -18.91 9.44
N ASN A 192 -7.62 -19.79 10.42
CA ASN A 192 -6.31 -20.12 10.95
C ASN A 192 -6.03 -21.60 10.68
N CYS A 193 -4.92 -21.87 9.99
CA CYS A 193 -4.45 -23.21 9.66
C CYS A 193 -3.29 -23.55 10.62
N PRO A 194 -3.53 -24.38 11.67
CA PRO A 194 -2.53 -24.71 12.67
C PRO A 194 -1.54 -25.74 12.14
N MET A 195 -0.30 -25.68 12.62
CA MET A 195 0.74 -26.70 12.41
C MET A 195 1.31 -27.15 13.74
N ASN A 196 1.59 -28.44 13.89
CA ASN A 196 2.49 -28.94 14.89
C ASN A 196 3.96 -28.75 14.46
N GLU A 197 4.92 -29.11 15.33
CA GLU A 197 6.35 -28.88 15.06
C GLU A 197 6.85 -29.70 13.86
N ALA A 198 6.46 -30.96 13.73
CA ALA A 198 6.88 -31.81 12.62
C ALA A 198 6.33 -31.35 11.27
N GLU A 199 5.07 -30.89 11.22
CA GLU A 199 4.45 -30.30 10.04
C GLU A 199 5.13 -28.98 9.65
N TYR A 200 5.47 -28.14 10.63
CA TYR A 200 6.21 -26.92 10.41
C TYR A 200 7.61 -27.18 9.85
N ASP A 201 8.35 -28.14 10.42
CA ASP A 201 9.70 -28.49 9.96
C ASP A 201 9.69 -28.98 8.51
N ALA A 202 8.75 -29.87 8.19
CA ALA A 202 8.58 -30.37 6.82
C ALA A 202 8.23 -29.22 5.84
N PHE A 203 7.32 -28.34 6.25
CA PHE A 203 6.95 -27.15 5.47
C PHE A 203 8.14 -26.20 5.28
N TRP A 204 8.84 -25.85 6.37
CA TRP A 204 10.00 -24.95 6.33
C TRP A 204 11.10 -25.49 5.41
N GLN A 205 11.40 -26.78 5.49
CA GLN A 205 12.39 -27.43 4.63
C GLN A 205 11.96 -27.41 3.17
N ALA A 206 10.69 -27.71 2.88
CA ALA A 206 10.15 -27.67 1.52
C ALA A 206 10.17 -26.26 0.96
N LEU A 207 9.86 -25.23 1.77
CA LEU A 207 9.85 -23.83 1.39
C LEU A 207 11.26 -23.29 1.07
N THR A 208 12.25 -23.62 1.89
CA THR A 208 13.64 -23.16 1.73
C THR A 208 14.39 -23.85 0.59
N THR A 209 13.91 -25.00 0.13
CA THR A 209 14.49 -25.76 -0.98
C THR A 209 13.70 -25.67 -2.28
N ALA A 210 12.58 -24.94 -2.28
CA ALA A 210 11.71 -24.78 -3.44
C ALA A 210 12.35 -23.91 -4.53
N GLU A 211 12.04 -24.23 -5.79
CA GLU A 211 12.55 -23.47 -6.92
C GLU A 211 11.86 -22.10 -7.04
N ALA A 212 12.68 -21.05 -7.07
CA ALA A 212 12.25 -19.70 -7.37
C ALA A 212 12.12 -19.46 -8.88
N ALA A 213 11.30 -18.49 -9.28
CA ALA A 213 11.27 -17.98 -10.66
C ALA A 213 12.59 -17.26 -10.95
N GLU A 214 13.11 -17.42 -12.17
CA GLU A 214 14.33 -16.75 -12.59
C GLU A 214 14.10 -15.24 -12.65
N THR A 215 14.93 -14.48 -11.95
CA THR A 215 15.03 -13.02 -12.07
C THR A 215 16.48 -12.69 -12.42
N HIS A 216 16.68 -11.88 -13.46
CA HIS A 216 18.00 -11.60 -14.03
C HIS A 216 19.03 -10.96 -13.07
N ASP A 217 18.66 -10.54 -11.84
CA ASP A 217 19.55 -9.90 -10.86
C ASP A 217 19.24 -10.31 -9.40
N PHE A 218 18.82 -11.55 -9.17
CA PHE A 218 18.35 -11.99 -7.84
C PHE A 218 19.42 -11.91 -6.74
N GLU A 219 20.69 -12.09 -7.06
CA GLU A 219 21.79 -12.00 -6.09
C GLU A 219 22.00 -10.60 -5.50
N LYS A 220 21.41 -9.56 -6.15
CA LYS A 220 21.43 -8.16 -5.70
C LYS A 220 20.04 -7.62 -5.36
N ALA A 221 19.02 -8.48 -5.24
CA ALA A 221 17.65 -8.03 -5.03
C ALA A 221 17.51 -7.35 -3.65
N ILE A 222 17.09 -6.09 -3.67
CA ILE A 222 16.71 -5.34 -2.48
C ILE A 222 15.22 -5.57 -2.26
N PHE A 223 14.86 -6.25 -1.17
CA PHE A 223 13.47 -6.45 -0.78
C PHE A 223 13.05 -5.42 0.27
N PHE A 224 11.86 -4.88 0.11
CA PHE A 224 11.25 -4.12 1.17
C PHE A 224 10.78 -5.06 2.30
N GLU A 225 11.16 -4.77 3.54
CA GLU A 225 10.90 -5.67 4.71
C GLU A 225 9.41 -6.02 4.87
N GLY A 226 8.49 -5.10 4.54
CA GLY A 226 7.04 -5.31 4.63
C GLY A 226 6.44 -6.24 3.58
N CYS A 227 7.15 -6.47 2.45
CA CYS A 227 6.72 -7.30 1.31
C CYS A 227 7.74 -8.41 0.99
N MET A 228 8.61 -8.74 1.94
CA MET A 228 9.62 -9.76 1.76
C MET A 228 8.99 -11.12 1.44
N PRO A 229 9.48 -11.84 0.42
CA PRO A 229 9.01 -13.18 0.09
C PRO A 229 9.15 -14.15 1.28
N VAL A 230 8.14 -15.00 1.45
CA VAL A 230 8.09 -15.92 2.61
C VAL A 230 9.27 -16.91 2.64
N GLU A 231 9.73 -17.38 1.48
CA GLU A 231 10.91 -18.23 1.32
C GLU A 231 12.21 -17.49 1.68
N VAL A 232 12.31 -16.20 1.39
CA VAL A 232 13.46 -15.35 1.77
C VAL A 232 13.45 -15.13 3.28
N MET A 233 12.28 -14.91 3.91
CA MET A 233 12.19 -14.89 5.38
C MET A 233 12.60 -16.22 5.99
N ALA A 234 12.13 -17.34 5.43
CA ALA A 234 12.45 -18.68 5.89
C ALA A 234 13.96 -19.00 5.84
N SER A 235 14.66 -18.53 4.81
CA SER A 235 16.09 -18.74 4.64
C SER A 235 16.96 -18.01 5.67
N ARG A 236 16.40 -16.98 6.36
CA ARG A 236 17.10 -16.28 7.46
C ARG A 236 17.21 -17.11 8.74
N GLY A 237 16.50 -18.22 8.85
CA GLY A 237 16.56 -19.16 9.96
C GLY A 237 15.23 -19.83 10.24
N ARG A 238 15.30 -21.06 10.81
CA ARG A 238 14.13 -21.91 11.08
C ARG A 238 13.02 -21.16 11.84
N ASP A 239 13.37 -20.41 12.85
CA ASP A 239 12.39 -19.77 13.73
C ASP A 239 11.88 -18.42 13.21
N THR A 240 12.44 -17.88 12.12
CA THR A 240 12.11 -16.55 11.62
C THR A 240 10.59 -16.38 11.35
N LEU A 241 9.97 -17.39 10.71
CA LEU A 241 8.55 -17.35 10.40
C LEU A 241 7.65 -17.39 11.65
N LEU A 242 8.11 -17.99 12.75
CA LEU A 242 7.37 -18.08 14.03
C LEU A 242 7.28 -16.73 14.75
N TYR A 243 8.15 -15.79 14.43
CA TYR A 243 8.10 -14.40 14.90
C TYR A 243 7.48 -13.43 13.87
N GLY A 244 7.21 -13.95 12.67
CA GLY A 244 6.63 -13.24 11.51
C GLY A 244 5.24 -13.75 11.13
N PRO A 245 5.04 -14.17 9.86
CA PRO A 245 3.73 -14.52 9.32
C PRO A 245 3.08 -15.75 9.95
N LEU A 246 3.86 -16.69 10.49
CA LEU A 246 3.34 -17.93 11.10
C LEU A 246 3.30 -17.87 12.64
N LYS A 247 3.37 -16.70 13.23
CA LYS A 247 3.38 -16.51 14.69
C LYS A 247 2.12 -17.11 15.33
N PRO A 248 2.22 -18.06 16.29
CA PRO A 248 1.06 -18.73 16.89
C PRO A 248 0.44 -17.95 18.07
N VAL A 249 1.17 -16.98 18.65
CA VAL A 249 0.77 -16.28 19.89
C VAL A 249 -0.57 -15.55 19.73
N GLY A 250 -1.50 -15.83 20.62
CA GLY A 250 -2.85 -15.24 20.64
C GLY A 250 -3.82 -15.86 19.63
N LEU A 251 -3.52 -17.10 19.18
CA LEU A 251 -4.34 -17.89 18.26
C LEU A 251 -4.48 -19.33 18.78
N GLU A 252 -4.81 -19.46 20.07
CA GLU A 252 -5.17 -20.75 20.67
C GLU A 252 -6.42 -21.34 19.98
N HIS A 253 -6.46 -22.65 19.84
CA HIS A 253 -7.58 -23.34 19.20
C HIS A 253 -8.85 -23.16 20.04
N PRO A 254 -9.97 -22.65 19.48
CA PRO A 254 -11.14 -22.20 20.25
C PRO A 254 -11.84 -23.33 21.04
N MET A 255 -11.73 -24.58 20.57
CA MET A 255 -12.36 -25.74 21.20
C MET A 255 -11.47 -26.42 22.25
N THR A 256 -10.15 -26.55 21.96
CA THR A 256 -9.22 -27.30 22.83
C THR A 256 -8.42 -26.38 23.74
N GLY A 257 -8.32 -25.09 23.44
CA GLY A 257 -7.46 -24.15 24.15
C GLY A 257 -5.95 -24.35 23.87
N GLU A 258 -5.60 -25.33 23.05
CA GLU A 258 -4.22 -25.63 22.73
C GLU A 258 -3.62 -24.56 21.82
N ARG A 259 -2.38 -24.23 22.11
CA ARG A 259 -1.59 -23.32 21.26
C ARG A 259 -0.82 -24.12 20.25
N PRO A 260 -1.07 -23.93 18.95
CA PRO A 260 -0.31 -24.60 17.90
C PRO A 260 1.15 -24.13 17.89
N TYR A 261 2.04 -24.92 17.26
CA TYR A 261 3.44 -24.56 17.08
C TYR A 261 3.58 -23.37 16.11
N ALA A 262 2.88 -23.44 14.98
CA ALA A 262 2.80 -22.36 13.99
C ALA A 262 1.36 -22.22 13.48
N VAL A 263 1.00 -21.05 12.93
CA VAL A 263 -0.33 -20.78 12.34
C VAL A 263 -0.20 -19.98 11.08
N VAL A 264 -0.75 -20.49 9.98
CA VAL A 264 -0.99 -19.70 8.76
C VAL A 264 -2.36 -19.07 8.84
N GLN A 265 -2.46 -17.76 8.61
CA GLN A 265 -3.70 -17.02 8.61
C GLN A 265 -4.20 -16.75 7.21
N LEU A 266 -5.49 -16.94 6.98
CA LEU A 266 -6.18 -16.58 5.74
C LEU A 266 -7.13 -15.45 6.02
N ARG A 267 -7.09 -14.41 5.18
CA ARG A 267 -7.97 -13.24 5.28
C ARG A 267 -8.94 -13.22 4.11
N GLN A 268 -10.20 -12.89 4.41
CA GLN A 268 -11.25 -12.71 3.41
C GLN A 268 -10.86 -11.62 2.40
N ASP A 269 -11.02 -11.90 1.10
CA ASP A 269 -10.60 -11.02 -0.01
C ASP A 269 -11.80 -10.42 -0.78
N ASN A 270 -13.01 -10.91 -0.57
CA ASN A 270 -14.23 -10.38 -1.18
C ASN A 270 -15.42 -10.40 -0.21
N ALA A 271 -16.46 -9.61 -0.47
CA ALA A 271 -17.65 -9.50 0.40
C ALA A 271 -18.41 -10.84 0.53
N ALA A 272 -18.45 -11.66 -0.52
CA ALA A 272 -19.09 -12.96 -0.51
C ALA A 272 -18.42 -14.00 0.39
N GLY A 273 -17.20 -13.74 0.88
CA GLY A 273 -16.42 -14.68 1.69
C GLY A 273 -16.00 -15.93 0.95
N SER A 274 -15.96 -15.90 -0.37
CA SER A 274 -15.60 -17.04 -1.22
C SER A 274 -14.12 -17.11 -1.59
N ILE A 275 -13.36 -16.02 -1.39
CA ILE A 275 -11.95 -15.89 -1.73
C ILE A 275 -11.16 -15.48 -0.50
N TYR A 276 -10.02 -16.13 -0.26
CA TYR A 276 -9.13 -15.86 0.86
C TYR A 276 -7.69 -15.66 0.43
N ASN A 277 -7.03 -14.64 1.01
CA ASN A 277 -5.61 -14.34 0.83
C ASN A 277 -4.79 -15.05 1.90
N ILE A 278 -3.70 -15.69 1.52
CA ILE A 278 -2.74 -16.30 2.46
C ILE A 278 -1.86 -15.18 3.01
N VAL A 279 -2.08 -14.79 4.27
CA VAL A 279 -1.46 -13.61 4.87
C VAL A 279 0.04 -13.80 5.09
N GLY A 280 0.85 -12.87 4.55
CA GLY A 280 2.30 -12.91 4.70
C GLY A 280 3.02 -13.90 3.79
N PHE A 281 2.32 -14.44 2.78
CA PHE A 281 2.86 -15.40 1.81
C PHE A 281 3.16 -14.75 0.46
N GLN A 282 3.64 -13.52 0.46
CA GLN A 282 4.29 -12.95 -0.72
C GLN A 282 5.40 -13.91 -1.15
N THR A 283 5.50 -14.20 -2.45
CA THR A 283 6.42 -15.21 -2.94
C THR A 283 6.81 -15.00 -4.40
N HIS A 284 8.02 -15.42 -4.76
CA HIS A 284 8.51 -15.53 -6.12
C HIS A 284 8.79 -16.99 -6.53
N LEU A 285 8.34 -17.96 -5.73
CA LEU A 285 8.42 -19.36 -6.13
C LEU A 285 7.71 -19.61 -7.46
N LYS A 286 8.21 -20.56 -8.24
CA LYS A 286 7.52 -21.06 -9.43
C LYS A 286 6.12 -21.56 -9.06
N TRP A 287 5.12 -21.40 -9.90
CA TRP A 287 3.72 -21.79 -9.62
C TRP A 287 3.57 -23.27 -9.21
N PRO A 288 4.25 -24.26 -9.84
CA PRO A 288 4.20 -25.64 -9.37
C PRO A 288 4.72 -25.79 -7.92
N GLU A 289 5.77 -25.05 -7.57
CA GLU A 289 6.35 -25.07 -6.23
C GLU A 289 5.43 -24.40 -5.20
N GLN A 290 4.80 -23.30 -5.54
CA GLN A 290 3.79 -22.68 -4.68
C GLN A 290 2.69 -23.66 -4.36
N ARG A 291 2.16 -24.39 -5.37
CA ARG A 291 1.16 -25.41 -5.15
C ARG A 291 1.66 -26.51 -4.26
N ARG A 292 2.83 -27.09 -4.56
CA ARG A 292 3.44 -28.20 -3.82
C ARG A 292 3.67 -27.84 -2.35
N VAL A 293 4.28 -26.70 -2.10
CA VAL A 293 4.69 -26.27 -0.76
C VAL A 293 3.50 -25.78 0.07
N PHE A 294 2.62 -24.96 -0.51
CA PHE A 294 1.53 -24.38 0.26
C PHE A 294 0.38 -25.38 0.52
N GLN A 295 0.26 -26.44 -0.28
CA GLN A 295 -0.65 -27.57 0.02
C GLN A 295 -0.14 -28.47 1.17
N MET A 296 1.09 -28.30 1.64
CA MET A 296 1.56 -28.97 2.86
C MET A 296 0.99 -28.34 4.14
N ILE A 297 0.41 -27.14 4.05
CA ILE A 297 -0.20 -26.45 5.18
C ILE A 297 -1.51 -27.20 5.55
N PRO A 298 -1.68 -27.68 6.80
CA PRO A 298 -2.90 -28.30 7.26
C PRO A 298 -4.12 -27.40 7.02
N GLY A 299 -5.18 -27.97 6.44
CA GLY A 299 -6.35 -27.21 5.98
C GLY A 299 -6.25 -26.69 4.55
N LEU A 300 -5.06 -26.70 3.91
CA LEU A 300 -4.85 -26.31 2.51
C LEU A 300 -4.44 -27.46 1.59
N ALA A 301 -4.46 -28.71 2.05
CA ALA A 301 -4.01 -29.87 1.27
C ALA A 301 -4.75 -30.02 -0.08
N ALA A 302 -6.01 -29.62 -0.14
CA ALA A 302 -6.84 -29.61 -1.36
C ALA A 302 -7.05 -28.18 -1.90
N ALA A 303 -6.27 -27.20 -1.49
CA ALA A 303 -6.51 -25.79 -1.85
C ALA A 303 -6.49 -25.56 -3.37
N GLU A 304 -7.53 -24.91 -3.84
CA GLU A 304 -7.66 -24.39 -5.19
C GLU A 304 -7.10 -22.94 -5.23
N PHE A 305 -5.98 -22.76 -5.93
CA PHE A 305 -5.35 -21.46 -6.09
C PHE A 305 -6.07 -20.69 -7.22
N LEU A 306 -6.79 -19.65 -6.86
CA LEU A 306 -7.44 -18.73 -7.79
C LEU A 306 -6.42 -17.75 -8.41
N ARG A 307 -5.35 -17.45 -7.67
CA ARG A 307 -4.22 -16.66 -8.12
C ARG A 307 -2.96 -17.14 -7.41
N TYR A 308 -1.88 -17.32 -8.16
CA TYR A 308 -0.57 -17.56 -7.60
C TYR A 308 0.12 -16.25 -7.21
N GLY A 309 1.05 -16.34 -6.27
CA GLY A 309 1.95 -15.24 -5.95
C GLY A 309 2.84 -14.90 -7.13
N VAL A 310 3.16 -13.64 -7.28
CA VAL A 310 4.07 -13.11 -8.31
C VAL A 310 4.94 -12.03 -7.71
N MET A 311 6.13 -11.85 -8.27
CA MET A 311 7.03 -10.78 -7.87
C MET A 311 7.14 -9.72 -8.97
N HIS A 312 7.20 -8.47 -8.57
CA HIS A 312 7.39 -7.33 -9.45
C HIS A 312 8.60 -6.51 -9.02
N ARG A 313 9.30 -5.95 -9.99
CA ARG A 313 10.32 -4.93 -9.76
C ARG A 313 9.64 -3.57 -9.71
N ASN A 314 9.65 -2.96 -8.54
CA ASN A 314 9.09 -1.62 -8.32
C ASN A 314 10.18 -0.57 -8.48
N SER A 315 9.86 0.50 -9.22
CA SER A 315 10.76 1.64 -9.40
C SER A 315 10.31 2.79 -8.51
N PHE A 316 11.27 3.52 -7.95
CA PHE A 316 11.05 4.77 -7.23
C PHE A 316 12.17 5.76 -7.53
N ILE A 317 11.90 7.04 -7.34
CA ILE A 317 12.87 8.12 -7.55
C ILE A 317 13.62 8.42 -6.25
N SER A 318 14.81 9.00 -6.34
CA SER A 318 15.52 9.52 -5.17
C SER A 318 14.85 10.82 -4.70
N ALA A 319 13.67 10.70 -4.06
CA ALA A 319 12.87 11.85 -3.66
C ALA A 319 13.64 12.91 -2.83
N PRO A 320 14.61 12.55 -1.93
CA PRO A 320 15.39 13.56 -1.23
C PRO A 320 16.25 14.46 -2.13
N ARG A 321 16.57 13.99 -3.34
CA ARG A 321 17.33 14.80 -4.32
C ARG A 321 16.42 15.66 -5.20
N HIS A 322 15.19 15.21 -5.42
CA HIS A 322 14.35 15.72 -6.50
C HIS A 322 13.05 16.38 -6.05
N LEU A 323 12.55 16.09 -4.83
CA LEU A 323 11.25 16.56 -4.40
C LEU A 323 11.32 17.50 -3.18
N ARG A 324 10.38 18.45 -3.14
CA ARG A 324 10.04 19.25 -1.96
C ARG A 324 8.98 18.54 -1.11
N PRO A 325 8.79 18.87 0.16
CA PRO A 325 7.72 18.31 1.00
C PRO A 325 6.29 18.54 0.46
N THR A 326 6.13 19.41 -0.52
CA THR A 326 4.91 19.64 -1.30
C THR A 326 4.69 18.64 -2.42
N PHE A 327 5.61 17.67 -2.61
CA PHE A 327 5.74 16.74 -3.73
C PHE A 327 6.06 17.39 -5.08
N GLN A 328 6.41 18.68 -5.09
CA GLN A 328 6.89 19.36 -6.30
C GLN A 328 8.30 18.89 -6.66
N TYR A 329 8.56 18.78 -7.95
CA TYR A 329 9.91 18.62 -8.49
C TYR A 329 10.72 19.91 -8.27
N THR A 330 11.97 19.76 -7.83
CA THR A 330 12.84 20.90 -7.51
C THR A 330 13.22 21.72 -8.76
N GLY A 331 13.24 21.09 -9.94
CA GLY A 331 13.60 21.73 -11.22
C GLY A 331 12.44 22.40 -11.95
N ASP A 332 11.18 22.10 -11.55
CA ASP A 332 9.98 22.70 -12.14
C ASP A 332 8.86 22.77 -11.09
N GLU A 333 8.46 23.98 -10.72
CA GLU A 333 7.44 24.21 -9.67
C GLU A 333 6.03 23.76 -10.05
N ARG A 334 5.74 23.55 -11.33
CA ARG A 334 4.45 23.08 -11.84
C ARG A 334 4.40 21.58 -12.10
N LEU A 335 5.48 20.87 -11.80
CA LEU A 335 5.58 19.43 -11.90
C LEU A 335 5.60 18.80 -10.51
N LEU A 336 4.70 17.86 -10.26
CA LEU A 336 4.63 17.09 -9.02
C LEU A 336 4.72 15.60 -9.29
N PHE A 337 5.16 14.85 -8.29
CA PHE A 337 5.13 13.39 -8.29
C PHE A 337 4.22 12.88 -7.17
N ALA A 338 3.57 11.73 -7.37
CA ALA A 338 2.74 11.12 -6.35
C ALA A 338 2.79 9.58 -6.41
N GLY A 339 2.41 8.94 -5.33
CA GLY A 339 2.35 7.49 -5.22
C GLY A 339 3.68 6.85 -4.85
N GLN A 340 3.72 5.54 -4.96
CA GLN A 340 4.83 4.71 -4.51
C GLN A 340 6.16 5.06 -5.19
N MET A 341 6.12 5.60 -6.39
CA MET A 341 7.33 6.07 -7.09
C MET A 341 8.08 7.22 -6.36
N THR A 342 7.44 7.91 -5.42
CA THR A 342 8.09 8.92 -4.58
C THR A 342 8.83 8.34 -3.36
N GLY A 343 8.80 7.01 -3.19
CA GLY A 343 9.37 6.34 -2.03
C GLY A 343 8.43 6.25 -0.82
N VAL A 344 7.16 6.65 -0.94
CA VAL A 344 6.15 6.24 0.02
C VAL A 344 5.78 4.78 -0.25
N GLU A 345 5.67 3.96 0.80
CA GLU A 345 5.37 2.54 0.66
C GLU A 345 4.01 2.19 1.24
N GLY A 346 3.17 1.54 0.43
CA GLY A 346 1.84 1.08 0.79
C GLY A 346 0.70 1.85 0.10
N TYR A 347 -0.47 1.20 0.04
CA TYR A 347 -1.67 1.76 -0.64
C TYR A 347 -2.16 3.07 -0.03
N VAL A 348 -2.20 3.12 1.32
CA VAL A 348 -2.68 4.30 2.05
C VAL A 348 -1.71 5.46 1.89
N GLU A 349 -0.41 5.20 1.98
CA GLU A 349 0.64 6.19 1.79
C GLU A 349 0.67 6.71 0.34
N SER A 350 0.47 5.81 -0.64
CA SER A 350 0.37 6.21 -2.05
C SER A 350 -0.81 7.15 -2.28
N ALA A 351 -1.99 6.82 -1.76
CA ALA A 351 -3.16 7.70 -1.83
C ALA A 351 -2.94 9.01 -1.07
N ALA A 352 -2.35 8.97 0.14
CA ALA A 352 -2.03 10.16 0.93
C ALA A 352 -1.08 11.12 0.21
N SER A 353 -0.06 10.61 -0.49
CA SER A 353 0.82 11.44 -1.32
C SER A 353 0.06 12.07 -2.49
N GLY A 354 -0.86 11.32 -3.10
CA GLY A 354 -1.77 11.83 -4.14
C GLY A 354 -2.67 12.95 -3.63
N LEU A 355 -3.18 12.81 -2.40
CA LEU A 355 -3.99 13.85 -1.74
C LEU A 355 -3.20 15.15 -1.58
N VAL A 356 -1.98 15.08 -1.06
CA VAL A 356 -1.12 16.26 -0.90
C VAL A 356 -0.76 16.89 -2.25
N ALA A 357 -0.38 16.06 -3.23
CA ALA A 357 -0.05 16.53 -4.57
C ALA A 357 -1.25 17.18 -5.27
N GLY A 358 -2.45 16.58 -5.16
CA GLY A 358 -3.68 17.12 -5.74
C GLY A 358 -4.09 18.47 -5.17
N LYS A 359 -4.05 18.61 -3.83
CA LYS A 359 -4.31 19.90 -3.16
C LYS A 359 -3.29 20.96 -3.57
N ASN A 360 -2.01 20.63 -3.60
CA ASN A 360 -0.97 21.57 -4.02
C ASN A 360 -1.07 21.92 -5.51
N ALA A 361 -1.41 20.96 -6.37
CA ALA A 361 -1.65 21.23 -7.78
C ALA A 361 -2.85 22.18 -8.01
N ALA A 362 -3.92 22.02 -7.23
CA ALA A 362 -5.07 22.92 -7.30
C ALA A 362 -4.70 24.36 -6.90
N ARG A 363 -3.89 24.53 -5.83
CA ARG A 363 -3.37 25.85 -5.42
C ARG A 363 -2.50 26.48 -6.51
N LEU A 364 -1.58 25.71 -7.05
CA LEU A 364 -0.73 26.17 -8.16
C LEU A 364 -1.55 26.58 -9.40
N ALA A 365 -2.60 25.82 -9.73
CA ALA A 365 -3.49 26.14 -10.85
C ALA A 365 -4.28 27.45 -10.61
N ARG A 366 -4.51 27.83 -9.35
CA ARG A 366 -5.10 29.13 -8.97
C ARG A 366 -4.07 30.26 -8.86
N GLY A 367 -2.77 29.95 -9.00
CA GLY A 367 -1.68 30.92 -8.78
C GLY A 367 -1.35 31.16 -7.31
N GLU A 368 -1.75 30.25 -6.43
CA GLU A 368 -1.49 30.29 -5.00
C GLU A 368 -0.19 29.50 -4.68
N SER A 369 0.47 29.87 -3.56
CA SER A 369 1.61 29.11 -3.08
C SER A 369 1.19 27.73 -2.57
N PRO A 370 1.94 26.66 -2.88
CA PRO A 370 1.70 25.36 -2.31
C PRO A 370 1.94 25.34 -0.80
N VAL A 371 1.29 24.41 -0.09
CA VAL A 371 1.37 24.28 1.36
C VAL A 371 2.13 23.01 1.78
N VAL A 372 2.87 23.13 2.88
CA VAL A 372 3.56 22.01 3.52
C VAL A 372 2.76 21.60 4.76
N PHE A 373 2.34 20.34 4.79
CA PHE A 373 1.64 19.79 5.95
C PHE A 373 2.55 19.78 7.19
N PRO A 374 2.02 20.08 8.38
CA PRO A 374 2.84 20.07 9.60
C PRO A 374 3.50 18.70 9.84
N ALA A 375 4.78 18.67 10.17
CA ALA A 375 5.53 17.43 10.42
C ALA A 375 4.97 16.61 11.61
N SER A 376 4.13 17.19 12.44
CA SER A 376 3.39 16.51 13.52
C SER A 376 2.16 15.72 13.04
N THR A 377 1.67 15.95 11.80
CA THR A 377 0.66 15.12 11.12
C THR A 377 1.32 13.91 10.44
N CYS A 378 0.56 12.86 10.15
CA CYS A 378 1.09 11.71 9.42
C CYS A 378 1.44 12.05 7.96
N HIS A 379 0.65 12.90 7.29
CA HIS A 379 0.96 13.40 5.94
C HIS A 379 2.26 14.19 5.93
N GLY A 380 2.42 15.16 6.83
CA GLY A 380 3.62 15.98 6.89
C GLY A 380 4.86 15.20 7.32
N ALA A 381 4.74 14.28 8.29
CA ALA A 381 5.85 13.42 8.73
C ALA A 381 6.38 12.53 7.59
N LEU A 382 5.47 11.95 6.80
CA LEU A 382 5.83 11.10 5.67
C LEU A 382 6.49 11.94 4.55
N ALA A 383 5.88 13.07 4.17
CA ALA A 383 6.43 14.00 3.18
C ALA A 383 7.82 14.51 3.59
N HIS A 384 7.99 14.88 4.85
CA HIS A 384 9.28 15.32 5.40
C HIS A 384 10.33 14.20 5.29
N TYR A 385 10.03 12.98 5.74
CA TYR A 385 10.97 11.86 5.67
C TYR A 385 11.47 11.62 4.24
N ILE A 386 10.55 11.44 3.27
CA ILE A 386 10.94 11.08 1.90
C ILE A 386 11.70 12.18 1.18
N THR A 387 11.64 13.43 1.64
CA THR A 387 12.28 14.56 0.96
C THR A 387 13.50 15.12 1.69
N THR A 388 13.76 14.71 2.94
CA THR A 388 14.85 15.27 3.75
C THR A 388 15.82 14.23 4.31
N CYS A 389 15.54 12.93 4.16
CA CYS A 389 16.50 11.92 4.59
C CYS A 389 17.75 11.90 3.68
N ASP A 390 18.82 11.28 4.18
CA ASP A 390 20.05 11.12 3.42
C ASP A 390 19.78 10.33 2.12
N PRO A 391 20.06 10.92 0.94
CA PRO A 391 19.85 10.24 -0.34
C PRO A 391 20.62 8.93 -0.50
N GLU A 392 21.79 8.79 0.12
CA GLU A 392 22.63 7.57 0.05
C GLU A 392 22.01 6.40 0.82
N HIS A 393 21.13 6.71 1.79
CA HIS A 393 20.46 5.72 2.65
C HIS A 393 18.94 5.72 2.48
N PHE A 394 18.44 6.39 1.44
CA PHE A 394 17.00 6.48 1.19
C PHE A 394 16.39 5.11 0.90
N GLN A 395 15.35 4.78 1.64
CA GLN A 395 14.56 3.56 1.49
C GLN A 395 13.07 3.93 1.46
N PRO A 396 12.24 3.24 0.67
CA PRO A 396 10.80 3.40 0.75
C PRO A 396 10.29 3.23 2.17
N MET A 397 9.27 4.03 2.57
CA MET A 397 8.84 4.12 3.95
C MET A 397 7.32 4.07 4.09
N ASN A 398 6.84 3.20 4.99
CA ASN A 398 5.48 3.24 5.51
C ASN A 398 5.36 4.26 6.64
N ILE A 399 4.20 4.88 6.77
CA ILE A 399 3.94 5.73 7.93
C ILE A 399 4.03 4.92 9.24
N ASN A 400 4.77 5.45 10.18
CA ASN A 400 4.90 4.92 11.53
C ASN A 400 5.10 6.06 12.54
N PHE A 401 4.78 5.83 13.81
CA PHE A 401 4.92 6.87 14.84
C PHE A 401 6.35 7.34 15.10
N GLY A 402 7.36 6.63 14.60
CA GLY A 402 8.76 7.04 14.69
C GLY A 402 9.12 8.20 13.77
N LEU A 403 8.31 8.45 12.72
CA LEU A 403 8.49 9.59 11.81
C LEU A 403 7.96 10.89 12.39
N LEU A 404 6.99 10.83 13.31
CA LEU A 404 6.43 12.03 13.94
C LEU A 404 7.45 12.63 14.95
N PRO A 405 7.57 13.94 15.04
CA PRO A 405 8.38 14.60 16.05
C PRO A 405 8.02 14.11 17.46
N PRO A 406 9.00 13.99 18.36
CA PRO A 406 8.73 13.59 19.73
C PRO A 406 7.72 14.53 20.41
N LEU A 407 6.97 13.99 21.38
CA LEU A 407 6.15 14.83 22.24
C LEU A 407 7.07 15.65 23.17
N ALA A 408 6.81 16.93 23.27
CA ALA A 408 7.40 17.79 24.29
C ALA A 408 7.09 17.28 25.69
N ASP A 409 7.27 17.61 26.74
CA ASP A 409 6.79 17.37 28.11
C ASP A 409 6.25 15.95 28.42
N LEU A 410 6.84 14.92 27.79
CA LEU A 410 6.43 13.54 28.04
C LEU A 410 6.91 13.07 29.44
N PRO A 411 6.00 12.65 30.37
CA PRO A 411 6.42 12.11 31.64
C PRO A 411 7.36 10.91 31.49
N ARG A 412 8.44 10.83 32.27
CA ARG A 412 9.49 9.80 32.15
C ARG A 412 9.00 8.34 32.20
N ARG A 413 7.80 8.09 32.73
CA ARG A 413 7.21 6.74 32.87
C ARG A 413 5.99 6.52 31.98
N THR A 414 5.76 7.32 30.93
CA THR A 414 4.64 7.12 30.02
C THR A 414 4.75 5.79 29.31
N ARG A 415 3.70 4.96 29.41
CA ARG A 415 3.63 3.62 28.77
C ARG A 415 3.55 3.78 27.25
N LYS A 416 4.12 2.80 26.53
CA LYS A 416 4.14 2.79 25.04
C LYS A 416 2.75 2.99 24.39
N PRO A 417 1.64 2.35 24.86
CA PRO A 417 0.31 2.59 24.30
C PRO A 417 -0.18 4.03 24.53
N GLU A 418 0.07 4.59 25.69
CA GLU A 418 -0.32 5.97 26.03
C GLU A 418 0.42 6.99 25.16
N LYS A 419 1.75 6.81 24.97
CA LYS A 419 2.52 7.62 24.05
C LYS A 419 1.94 7.60 22.63
N LYS A 420 1.54 6.43 22.11
CA LYS A 420 0.90 6.31 20.79
C LYS A 420 -0.42 7.07 20.71
N LYS A 421 -1.25 6.98 21.79
CA LYS A 421 -2.52 7.72 21.86
C LYS A 421 -2.30 9.23 21.83
N MET A 422 -1.30 9.73 22.56
CA MET A 422 -0.96 11.15 22.58
C MET A 422 -0.44 11.64 21.21
N LEU A 423 0.42 10.86 20.55
CA LEU A 423 0.90 11.18 19.19
C LEU A 423 -0.25 11.23 18.19
N ALA A 424 -1.18 10.27 18.27
CA ALA A 424 -2.35 10.24 17.40
C ALA A 424 -3.28 11.44 17.64
N ALA A 425 -3.51 11.81 18.90
CA ALA A 425 -4.34 12.97 19.24
C ALA A 425 -3.73 14.27 18.73
N ARG A 426 -2.43 14.49 18.98
CA ARG A 426 -1.70 15.67 18.49
C ARG A 426 -1.75 15.76 16.95
N ALA A 427 -1.51 14.65 16.24
CA ALA A 427 -1.50 14.66 14.78
C ALA A 427 -2.86 15.09 14.19
N LEU A 428 -3.96 14.66 14.80
CA LEU A 428 -5.30 15.02 14.36
C LEU A 428 -5.70 16.44 14.75
N GLU A 429 -5.26 16.92 15.90
CA GLU A 429 -5.46 18.30 16.36
C GLU A 429 -4.65 19.31 15.51
N ASP A 430 -3.39 19.00 15.25
CA ASP A 430 -2.53 19.84 14.41
C ASP A 430 -3.03 19.88 12.95
N LEU A 431 -3.62 18.78 12.47
CA LEU A 431 -4.27 18.78 11.15
C LEU A 431 -5.50 19.70 11.14
N GLU A 432 -6.36 19.65 12.17
CA GLU A 432 -7.55 20.52 12.26
C GLU A 432 -7.15 21.99 12.24
N HIS A 433 -6.21 22.40 13.09
CA HIS A 433 -5.70 23.76 13.10
C HIS A 433 -5.09 24.19 11.75
N PHE A 434 -4.38 23.27 11.08
CA PHE A 434 -3.84 23.53 9.75
C PHE A 434 -4.94 23.75 8.71
N LEU A 435 -5.98 22.93 8.71
CA LEU A 435 -7.12 23.05 7.78
C LEU A 435 -7.95 24.30 8.03
N GLU A 436 -8.08 24.76 9.29
CA GLU A 436 -8.76 26.01 9.65
C GLU A 436 -7.97 27.26 9.20
N GLY A 437 -6.64 27.19 9.21
CA GLY A 437 -5.75 28.29 8.82
C GLY A 437 -5.49 28.41 7.33
N GLU A 438 -5.73 27.38 6.57
CA GLU A 438 -5.47 27.30 5.13
C GLU A 438 -6.78 27.07 4.37
N THR A 439 -6.99 27.84 3.31
CA THR A 439 -8.09 27.58 2.36
C THR A 439 -7.62 26.48 1.38
N LEU A 440 -7.80 25.24 1.77
CA LEU A 440 -7.35 24.06 1.00
C LEU A 440 -8.39 23.58 -0.01
#